data_aea02366d9b97b1b43867fb8a21c30e1
#
_entry.id   aea02366d9b97b1b43867fb8a21c30e1
#
_cell.length_a   1.000
_cell.length_b   1.000
_cell.length_c   1.000
_cell.angle_alpha   90.00
_cell.angle_beta   90.00
_cell.angle_gamma   90.00
#
_symmetry.space_group_name_H-M   'P 1'
#
loop_
_entity.id
_entity.type
_entity.pdbx_description
1 polymer ?
#
loop_
_entity_poly.entity_id
_entity_poly.type
_entity_poly.pdbx_seq_one_letter_code
_entity_poly.pdbx_strand_id
1 'polypeptide(L)'
;MKLHILAIGHKPPAWVAAGFEDYARRMPREARIELTEIKPAPRSRQTPSVEATAQILATEKIRFLAATPPGCVRIALDERGKQFTTAELARKLAAWMQGGRDVAFMIGSADGLDPELKSGGDLLLCLSAMTLPHALVRVLLAEQLYRAMSMIQNHPYHRE
;
A
#
# COMPACT_ATOMS: atom_id res chain seq x y z
N MET A 1 -15.78 -2.25 5.26
CA MET A 1 -14.59 -2.57 4.44
C MET A 1 -13.33 -2.17 5.20
N LYS A 2 -12.31 -2.97 5.15
CA LYS A 2 -10.98 -2.62 5.65
C LYS A 2 -10.01 -2.39 4.48
N LEU A 3 -9.15 -1.40 4.66
CA LEU A 3 -8.07 -1.06 3.74
C LEU A 3 -6.76 -1.46 4.44
N HIS A 4 -6.27 -2.64 4.14
CA HIS A 4 -5.03 -3.15 4.70
C HIS A 4 -3.83 -2.57 3.95
N ILE A 5 -2.93 -1.91 4.65
CA ILE A 5 -1.63 -1.50 4.11
C ILE A 5 -0.59 -2.46 4.66
N LEU A 6 -0.08 -3.32 3.81
CA LEU A 6 0.97 -4.29 4.11
C LEU A 6 2.29 -3.71 3.63
N ALA A 7 3.22 -3.42 4.51
CA ALA A 7 4.46 -2.73 4.13
C ALA A 7 5.69 -3.43 4.70
N ILE A 8 6.68 -3.71 3.85
CA ILE A 8 7.99 -4.20 4.32
C ILE A 8 8.66 -3.12 5.15
N GLY A 9 9.16 -3.48 6.30
CA GLY A 9 10.00 -2.62 7.15
C GLY A 9 9.79 -2.87 8.62
N HIS A 10 10.67 -2.26 9.39
CA HIS A 10 10.56 -2.14 10.83
C HIS A 10 10.08 -0.73 11.16
N LYS A 11 9.83 -0.48 12.44
CA LYS A 11 9.41 0.81 13.00
C LYS A 11 9.81 2.00 12.11
N PRO A 12 8.86 2.67 11.47
CA PRO A 12 9.18 3.85 10.68
C PRO A 12 9.66 4.98 11.60
N PRO A 13 10.32 6.03 11.07
CA PRO A 13 10.58 7.24 11.82
C PRO A 13 9.31 7.76 12.50
N ALA A 14 9.45 8.37 13.69
CA ALA A 14 8.30 8.82 14.49
C ALA A 14 7.35 9.75 13.71
N TRP A 15 7.90 10.64 12.87
CA TRP A 15 7.10 11.55 12.05
C TRP A 15 6.27 10.82 10.97
N VAL A 16 6.81 9.71 10.41
CA VAL A 16 6.08 8.87 9.46
C VAL A 16 4.92 8.17 10.16
N ALA A 17 5.17 7.59 11.33
CA ALA A 17 4.14 6.95 12.13
C ALA A 17 3.03 7.93 12.50
N ALA A 18 3.40 9.13 12.97
CA ALA A 18 2.46 10.19 13.33
C ALA A 18 1.64 10.68 12.12
N GLY A 19 2.29 10.91 10.97
CA GLY A 19 1.61 11.32 9.74
C GLY A 19 0.64 10.27 9.20
N PHE A 20 1.05 9.01 9.22
CA PHE A 20 0.17 7.89 8.85
C PHE A 20 -1.06 7.81 9.76
N GLU A 21 -0.82 7.85 11.08
CA GLU A 21 -1.86 7.74 12.10
C GLU A 21 -2.87 8.88 12.02
N ASP A 22 -2.43 10.11 11.71
CA ASP A 22 -3.31 11.25 11.56
C ASP A 22 -4.36 11.01 10.46
N TYR A 23 -3.97 10.50 9.30
CA TYR A 23 -4.91 10.18 8.23
C TYR A 23 -5.73 8.92 8.51
N ALA A 24 -5.12 7.88 9.06
CA ALA A 24 -5.83 6.64 9.38
C ALA A 24 -6.97 6.85 10.38
N ARG A 25 -6.78 7.72 11.39
CA ARG A 25 -7.82 8.06 12.37
C ARG A 25 -8.99 8.86 11.78
N ARG A 26 -8.75 9.63 10.74
CA ARG A 26 -9.81 10.42 10.07
C ARG A 26 -10.71 9.55 9.18
N MET A 27 -10.29 8.33 8.88
CA MET A 27 -11.09 7.42 8.05
C MET A 27 -12.39 7.02 8.77
N PRO A 28 -13.52 6.98 8.04
CA PRO A 28 -14.79 6.59 8.62
C PRO A 28 -14.82 5.10 8.98
N ARG A 29 -15.75 4.71 9.83
CA ARG A 29 -15.87 3.33 10.32
C ARG A 29 -16.07 2.30 9.22
N GLU A 30 -16.75 2.69 8.13
CA GLU A 30 -17.03 1.86 6.96
C GLU A 30 -15.83 1.60 6.04
N ALA A 31 -14.72 2.34 6.22
CA ALA A 31 -13.50 2.22 5.40
C ALA A 31 -12.23 2.46 6.24
N ARG A 32 -11.97 1.60 7.22
CA ARG A 32 -10.81 1.75 8.11
C ARG A 32 -9.52 1.35 7.43
N ILE A 33 -8.45 2.12 7.68
CA ILE A 33 -7.09 1.78 7.29
C ILE A 33 -6.42 1.03 8.45
N GLU A 34 -5.82 -0.13 8.13
CA GLU A 34 -5.03 -0.95 9.05
C GLU A 34 -3.64 -1.17 8.48
N LEU A 35 -2.58 -0.79 9.21
CA LEU A 35 -1.19 -1.03 8.81
C LEU A 35 -0.69 -2.34 9.42
N THR A 36 -0.12 -3.18 8.59
CA THR A 36 0.64 -4.36 9.00
C THR A 36 2.07 -4.24 8.49
N GLU A 37 3.01 -4.20 9.41
CA GLU A 37 4.43 -4.21 9.06
C GLU A 37 4.90 -5.64 8.80
N ILE A 38 5.43 -5.86 7.61
CA ILE A 38 5.98 -7.14 7.17
C ILE A 38 7.48 -7.15 7.47
N LYS A 39 7.93 -8.13 8.24
CA LYS A 39 9.35 -8.29 8.54
C LYS A 39 10.15 -8.46 7.24
N PRO A 40 11.17 -7.63 6.97
CA PRO A 40 12.02 -7.80 5.79
C PRO A 40 12.80 -9.11 5.85
N ALA A 41 13.10 -9.68 4.67
CA ALA A 41 14.02 -10.80 4.59
C ALA A 41 15.44 -10.36 5.01
N PRO A 42 16.25 -11.26 5.57
CA PRO A 42 17.64 -10.95 5.92
C PRO A 42 18.42 -10.46 4.69
N ARG A 43 19.19 -9.38 4.86
CA ARG A 43 20.06 -8.81 3.83
C ARG A 43 21.50 -8.75 4.35
N SER A 44 22.47 -9.04 3.46
CA SER A 44 23.87 -8.78 3.75
C SER A 44 24.16 -7.26 3.64
N ARG A 45 25.31 -6.81 4.19
CA ARG A 45 25.76 -5.43 4.05
C ARG A 45 26.26 -5.10 2.63
N GLN A 46 26.54 -6.12 1.83
CA GLN A 46 26.98 -5.98 0.44
C GLN A 46 25.77 -5.88 -0.48
N THR A 47 25.95 -5.23 -1.64
CA THR A 47 24.95 -5.22 -2.69
C THR A 47 24.63 -6.66 -3.11
N PRO A 48 23.37 -7.10 -3.03
CA PRO A 48 23.01 -8.48 -3.34
C PRO A 48 23.17 -8.75 -4.85
N SER A 49 23.51 -10.00 -5.19
CA SER A 49 23.42 -10.47 -6.56
C SER A 49 21.96 -10.53 -7.03
N VAL A 50 21.75 -10.74 -8.33
CA VAL A 50 20.40 -10.91 -8.90
C VAL A 50 19.68 -12.08 -8.24
N GLU A 51 20.39 -13.22 -8.03
CA GLU A 51 19.86 -14.43 -7.41
C GLU A 51 19.52 -14.18 -5.93
N ALA A 52 20.40 -13.48 -5.21
CA ALA A 52 20.16 -13.14 -3.81
C ALA A 52 18.96 -12.21 -3.65
N THR A 53 18.81 -11.21 -4.55
CA THR A 53 17.64 -10.34 -4.59
C THR A 53 16.37 -11.14 -4.85
N ALA A 54 16.38 -12.07 -5.80
CA ALA A 54 15.23 -12.92 -6.09
C ALA A 54 14.82 -13.77 -4.87
N GLN A 55 15.77 -14.29 -4.11
CA GLN A 55 15.50 -15.04 -2.88
C GLN A 55 14.91 -14.16 -1.77
N ILE A 56 15.40 -12.93 -1.62
CA ILE A 56 14.85 -11.94 -0.71
C ILE A 56 13.38 -11.67 -1.04
N LEU A 57 13.10 -11.35 -2.30
CA LEU A 57 11.74 -11.05 -2.76
C LEU A 57 10.80 -12.26 -2.63
N ALA A 58 11.27 -13.47 -2.92
CA ALA A 58 10.50 -14.70 -2.74
C ALA A 58 10.15 -14.96 -1.26
N THR A 59 11.08 -14.68 -0.35
CA THR A 59 10.84 -14.78 1.09
C THR A 59 9.80 -13.75 1.55
N GLU A 60 9.93 -12.51 1.10
CA GLU A 60 8.99 -11.43 1.42
C GLU A 60 7.60 -11.70 0.82
N LYS A 61 7.53 -12.28 -0.39
CA LYS A 61 6.26 -12.72 -1.00
C LYS A 61 5.47 -13.66 -0.09
N ILE A 62 6.12 -14.69 0.47
CA ILE A 62 5.46 -15.62 1.37
C ILE A 62 4.86 -14.88 2.57
N ARG A 63 5.58 -13.92 3.12
CA ARG A 63 5.12 -13.11 4.27
C ARG A 63 3.95 -12.21 3.89
N PHE A 64 3.98 -11.59 2.72
CA PHE A 64 2.85 -10.80 2.19
C PHE A 64 1.60 -11.66 2.04
N LEU A 65 1.72 -12.83 1.40
CA LEU A 65 0.59 -13.72 1.20
C LEU A 65 0.01 -14.23 2.53
N ALA A 66 0.86 -14.54 3.50
CA ALA A 66 0.41 -14.95 4.84
C ALA A 66 -0.30 -13.82 5.61
N ALA A 67 0.09 -12.56 5.38
CA ALA A 67 -0.52 -11.41 6.03
C ALA A 67 -1.76 -10.87 5.29
N THR A 68 -1.98 -11.29 4.06
CA THR A 68 -3.13 -10.84 3.25
C THR A 68 -4.39 -11.60 3.65
N PRO A 69 -5.45 -10.93 4.12
CA PRO A 69 -6.70 -11.60 4.44
C PRO A 69 -7.31 -12.28 3.19
N PRO A 70 -7.97 -13.43 3.35
CA PRO A 70 -8.60 -14.13 2.24
C PRO A 70 -9.65 -13.27 1.53
N GLY A 71 -9.72 -13.36 0.22
CA GLY A 71 -10.75 -12.68 -0.57
C GLY A 71 -10.56 -11.17 -0.78
N CYS A 72 -9.49 -10.57 -0.25
CA CYS A 72 -9.15 -9.16 -0.50
C CYS A 72 -8.90 -8.89 -1.99
N VAL A 73 -9.22 -7.69 -2.43
CA VAL A 73 -8.64 -7.10 -3.64
C VAL A 73 -7.17 -6.82 -3.36
N ARG A 74 -6.26 -7.35 -4.16
CA ARG A 74 -4.81 -7.22 -3.97
C ARG A 74 -4.25 -6.17 -4.91
N ILE A 75 -3.62 -5.14 -4.34
CA ILE A 75 -3.03 -4.02 -5.07
C ILE A 75 -1.54 -3.96 -4.74
N ALA A 76 -0.70 -4.21 -5.73
CA ALA A 76 0.73 -4.04 -5.61
C ALA A 76 1.13 -2.61 -5.97
N LEU A 77 1.92 -1.95 -5.13
CA LEU A 77 2.50 -0.65 -5.45
C LEU A 77 3.83 -0.84 -6.18
N ASP A 78 3.94 -0.26 -7.37
CA ASP A 78 5.14 -0.32 -8.20
C ASP A 78 5.22 0.91 -9.12
N GLU A 79 6.43 1.38 -9.41
CA GLU A 79 6.66 2.52 -10.30
C GLU A 79 6.16 2.29 -11.75
N ARG A 80 6.03 1.04 -12.16
CA ARG A 80 5.53 0.63 -13.48
C ARG A 80 4.02 0.41 -13.50
N GLY A 81 3.35 0.66 -12.38
CA GLY A 81 1.90 0.53 -12.26
C GLY A 81 1.13 1.62 -12.98
N LYS A 82 -0.17 1.45 -13.03
CA LYS A 82 -1.09 2.46 -13.55
C LYS A 82 -1.17 3.64 -12.57
N GLN A 83 -1.01 4.84 -13.07
CA GLN A 83 -1.27 6.06 -12.29
C GLN A 83 -2.77 6.38 -12.30
N PHE A 84 -3.27 6.81 -11.15
CA PHE A 84 -4.62 7.32 -11.01
C PHE A 84 -4.58 8.78 -10.53
N THR A 85 -5.51 9.56 -11.01
CA THR A 85 -5.89 10.79 -10.34
C THR A 85 -6.62 10.43 -9.04
N THR A 86 -6.67 11.36 -8.09
CA THR A 86 -7.44 11.14 -6.85
C THR A 86 -8.91 10.83 -7.13
N ALA A 87 -9.50 11.46 -8.16
CA ALA A 87 -10.87 11.19 -8.59
C ALA A 87 -11.06 9.75 -9.12
N GLU A 88 -10.09 9.22 -9.85
CA GLU A 88 -10.10 7.81 -10.30
C GLU A 88 -9.96 6.85 -9.13
N LEU A 89 -9.08 7.17 -8.16
CA LEU A 89 -8.95 6.40 -6.93
C LEU A 89 -10.27 6.41 -6.13
N ALA A 90 -10.93 7.56 -6.03
CA ALA A 90 -12.24 7.66 -5.36
C ALA A 90 -13.31 6.78 -6.03
N ARG A 91 -13.36 6.76 -7.36
CA ARG A 91 -14.28 5.86 -8.10
C ARG A 91 -13.97 4.38 -7.84
N LYS A 92 -12.69 4.01 -7.82
CA LYS A 92 -12.25 2.65 -7.48
C LYS A 92 -12.62 2.28 -6.06
N LEU A 93 -12.37 3.18 -5.10
CA LEU A 93 -12.70 2.97 -3.70
C LEU A 93 -14.21 2.76 -3.51
N ALA A 94 -15.05 3.58 -4.15
CA ALA A 94 -16.50 3.42 -4.13
C ALA A 94 -16.94 2.06 -4.70
N ALA A 95 -16.34 1.62 -5.80
CA ALA A 95 -16.64 0.32 -6.39
C ALA A 95 -16.24 -0.86 -5.46
N TRP A 96 -15.09 -0.78 -4.79
CA TRP A 96 -14.68 -1.79 -3.81
C TRP A 96 -15.62 -1.83 -2.59
N MET A 97 -16.06 -0.66 -2.11
CA MET A 97 -17.03 -0.58 -1.02
C MET A 97 -18.35 -1.25 -1.41
N GLN A 98 -18.86 -0.97 -2.62
CA GLN A 98 -20.09 -1.61 -3.13
C GLN A 98 -19.93 -3.13 -3.29
N GLY A 99 -18.74 -3.59 -3.68
CA GLY A 99 -18.40 -5.01 -3.80
C GLY A 99 -18.25 -5.75 -2.47
N GLY A 100 -18.21 -5.04 -1.34
CA GLY A 100 -18.11 -5.61 0.00
C GLY A 100 -16.81 -6.36 0.28
N ARG A 101 -15.77 -6.18 -0.55
CA ARG A 101 -14.46 -6.81 -0.38
C ARG A 101 -13.49 -5.86 0.31
N ASP A 102 -12.70 -6.40 1.21
CA ASP A 102 -11.54 -5.69 1.75
C ASP A 102 -10.46 -5.50 0.68
N VAL A 103 -9.59 -4.53 0.87
CA VAL A 103 -8.51 -4.20 -0.08
C VAL A 103 -7.17 -4.30 0.64
N ALA A 104 -6.19 -4.95 0.03
CA ALA A 104 -4.83 -5.06 0.55
C ALA A 104 -3.84 -4.37 -0.40
N PHE A 105 -3.23 -3.29 0.07
CA PHE A 105 -2.16 -2.57 -0.61
C PHE A 105 -0.81 -3.10 -0.15
N MET A 106 0.04 -3.54 -1.08
CA MET A 106 1.35 -4.10 -0.80
C MET A 106 2.45 -3.09 -1.15
N ILE A 107 3.23 -2.69 -0.16
CA ILE A 107 4.36 -1.76 -0.30
C ILE A 107 5.65 -2.54 -0.07
N GLY A 108 6.45 -2.71 -1.13
CA GLY A 108 7.72 -3.42 -1.08
C GLY A 108 8.83 -2.65 -0.37
N SER A 109 9.99 -3.28 -0.28
CA SER A 109 11.24 -2.67 0.15
C SER A 109 11.88 -1.87 -0.99
N ALA A 110 13.13 -1.41 -0.77
CA ALA A 110 13.93 -0.74 -1.81
C ALA A 110 14.14 -1.62 -3.08
N ASP A 111 14.09 -2.94 -2.94
CA ASP A 111 14.18 -3.89 -4.06
C ASP A 111 12.81 -4.12 -4.75
N GLY A 112 11.76 -3.49 -4.27
CA GLY A 112 10.41 -3.63 -4.80
C GLY A 112 9.67 -4.85 -4.26
N LEU A 113 8.77 -5.39 -5.07
CA LEU A 113 7.94 -6.56 -4.80
C LEU A 113 8.33 -7.72 -5.74
N ASP A 114 8.13 -8.94 -5.25
CA ASP A 114 8.27 -10.14 -6.07
C ASP A 114 7.39 -10.05 -7.34
N PRO A 115 7.92 -10.45 -8.51
CA PRO A 115 7.17 -10.38 -9.77
C PRO A 115 5.82 -11.09 -9.75
N GLU A 116 5.69 -12.20 -9.02
CA GLU A 116 4.43 -12.92 -8.92
C GLU A 116 3.38 -12.18 -8.06
N LEU A 117 3.81 -11.39 -7.05
CA LEU A 117 2.89 -10.51 -6.33
C LEU A 117 2.33 -9.41 -7.24
N LYS A 118 3.19 -8.88 -8.12
CA LYS A 118 2.80 -7.83 -9.06
C LYS A 118 1.85 -8.35 -10.14
N SER A 119 2.16 -9.49 -10.74
CA SER A 119 1.34 -10.08 -11.81
C SER A 119 0.10 -10.80 -11.31
N GLY A 120 0.15 -11.35 -10.11
CA GLY A 120 -0.98 -12.07 -9.50
C GLY A 120 -1.94 -11.20 -8.69
N GLY A 121 -1.72 -9.88 -8.62
CA GLY A 121 -2.62 -8.92 -8.01
C GLY A 121 -3.75 -8.50 -8.93
N ASP A 122 -4.80 -7.90 -8.37
CA ASP A 122 -5.92 -7.34 -9.13
C ASP A 122 -5.55 -6.01 -9.78
N LEU A 123 -4.54 -5.31 -9.26
CA LEU A 123 -4.08 -4.03 -9.78
C LEU A 123 -2.61 -3.80 -9.44
N LEU A 124 -1.87 -3.25 -10.38
CA LEU A 124 -0.55 -2.65 -10.17
C LEU A 124 -0.71 -1.13 -10.18
N LEU A 125 -0.43 -0.48 -9.05
CA LEU A 125 -0.67 0.94 -8.82
C LEU A 125 0.65 1.70 -8.68
N CYS A 126 0.80 2.78 -9.44
CA CYS A 126 1.87 3.75 -9.29
C CYS A 126 1.33 5.03 -8.65
N LEU A 127 1.89 5.44 -7.51
CA LEU A 127 1.47 6.67 -6.82
C LEU A 127 2.08 7.93 -7.46
N SER A 128 3.25 7.82 -8.07
CA SER A 128 3.98 8.96 -8.63
C SER A 128 4.96 8.50 -9.69
N ALA A 129 5.16 9.34 -10.71
CA ALA A 129 6.27 9.18 -11.66
C ALA A 129 7.65 9.43 -10.99
N MET A 130 7.66 10.09 -9.83
CA MET A 130 8.86 10.30 -9.03
C MET A 130 9.09 9.11 -8.10
N THR A 131 10.37 8.75 -7.90
CA THR A 131 10.75 7.73 -6.93
C THR A 131 10.53 8.27 -5.51
N LEU A 132 9.77 7.53 -4.71
CA LEU A 132 9.43 7.90 -3.34
C LEU A 132 10.09 6.94 -2.34
N PRO A 133 10.59 7.45 -1.19
CA PRO A 133 11.03 6.58 -0.10
C PRO A 133 9.87 5.71 0.39
N HIS A 134 10.08 4.40 0.54
CA HIS A 134 9.02 3.46 0.93
C HIS A 134 8.34 3.79 2.27
N ALA A 135 9.05 4.42 3.21
CA ALA A 135 8.45 4.89 4.45
C ALA A 135 7.42 6.01 4.22
N LEU A 136 7.74 6.96 3.32
CA LEU A 136 6.83 8.06 2.97
C LEU A 136 5.61 7.57 2.17
N VAL A 137 5.76 6.53 1.36
CA VAL A 137 4.67 5.94 0.58
C VAL A 137 3.48 5.57 1.46
N ARG A 138 3.71 5.09 2.67
CA ARG A 138 2.65 4.76 3.65
C ARG A 138 1.78 5.97 3.98
N VAL A 139 2.40 7.12 4.21
CA VAL A 139 1.72 8.38 4.55
C VAL A 139 0.95 8.90 3.35
N LEU A 140 1.60 8.93 2.17
CA LEU A 140 0.97 9.38 0.93
C LEU A 140 -0.24 8.53 0.56
N LEU A 141 -0.12 7.21 0.69
CA LEU A 141 -1.25 6.31 0.43
C LEU A 141 -2.39 6.54 1.41
N ALA A 142 -2.10 6.66 2.71
CA ALA A 142 -3.12 6.94 3.72
C ALA A 142 -3.84 8.28 3.46
N GLU A 143 -3.07 9.32 3.11
CA GLU A 143 -3.62 10.63 2.73
C GLU A 143 -4.51 10.54 1.50
N GLN A 144 -4.05 9.87 0.43
CA GLN A 144 -4.82 9.73 -0.80
C GLN A 144 -6.10 8.90 -0.61
N LEU A 145 -6.06 7.88 0.23
CA LEU A 145 -7.26 7.12 0.59
C LEU A 145 -8.25 7.97 1.39
N TYR A 146 -7.77 8.79 2.32
CA TYR A 146 -8.61 9.73 3.06
C TYR A 146 -9.18 10.82 2.12
N ARG A 147 -8.37 11.39 1.23
CA ARG A 147 -8.82 12.38 0.24
C ARG A 147 -9.88 11.77 -0.69
N ALA A 148 -9.66 10.57 -1.20
CA ALA A 148 -10.62 9.85 -2.02
C ALA A 148 -11.94 9.60 -1.26
N MET A 149 -11.86 9.22 0.01
CA MET A 149 -13.02 9.02 0.86
C MET A 149 -13.77 10.33 1.12
N SER A 150 -13.04 11.44 1.34
CA SER A 150 -13.65 12.77 1.50
C SER A 150 -14.41 13.22 0.24
N MET A 151 -13.93 12.84 -0.95
CA MET A 151 -14.68 13.08 -2.21
C MET A 151 -15.98 12.27 -2.25
N ILE A 152 -15.94 11.00 -1.86
CA ILE A 152 -17.14 10.15 -1.82
C ILE A 152 -18.19 10.70 -0.86
N GLN A 153 -17.75 11.26 0.27
CA GLN A 153 -18.62 11.80 1.32
C GLN A 153 -18.96 13.29 1.15
N ASN A 154 -18.52 13.95 0.06
CA ASN A 154 -18.64 15.41 -0.14
C ASN A 154 -18.05 16.25 1.01
N HIS A 155 -17.04 15.73 1.70
CA HIS A 155 -16.35 16.45 2.76
C HIS A 155 -15.37 17.48 2.16
N PRO A 156 -15.26 18.72 2.70
CA PRO A 156 -14.48 19.81 2.09
C PRO A 156 -12.98 19.55 1.94
N TYR A 157 -12.39 18.60 2.65
CA TYR A 157 -10.97 18.28 2.59
C TYR A 157 -10.43 18.09 1.16
N HIS A 158 -11.21 17.51 0.26
CA HIS A 158 -10.78 17.27 -1.12
C HIS A 158 -10.60 18.53 -1.97
N ARG A 159 -11.02 19.69 -1.47
CA ARG A 159 -10.92 21.00 -2.15
C ARG A 159 -9.64 21.76 -1.81
N GLU A 160 -8.86 21.29 -0.86
CA GLU A 160 -7.60 21.88 -0.42
C GLU A 160 -6.43 21.52 -1.35
#